data_c7e61d501156fc3efc0f5865a7bcbd9a
#
_entry.id   c7e61d501156fc3efc0f5865a7bcbd9a
#
_cell.length_a   1.000
_cell.length_b   1.000
_cell.length_c   1.000
_cell.angle_alpha   90.00
_cell.angle_beta   90.00
_cell.angle_gamma   90.00
#
_symmetry.space_group_name_H-M   'P 1'
#
loop_
_entity.id
_entity.type
_entity.pdbx_description
1 polymer ?
#
loop_
_entity_poly.entity_id
_entity_poly.type
_entity_poly.pdbx_seq_one_letter_code
_entity_poly.pdbx_strand_id
1 'polypeptide(L)'
;MANIDQASQSVVEFLKRTLQVGEVKILGNVKSDDGWQVEAEVFEPSSIIKALGLQTRVQDRNLYVVKLNGRLEIEAYERKG
;
A
#
# COMPACT_ATOMS: atom_id res chain seq x y z
N MET A 1 16.70 15.01 -4.44
CA MET A 1 16.51 13.95 -5.44
C MET A 1 15.77 12.77 -4.80
N ALA A 2 14.71 12.27 -5.43
CA ALA A 2 13.95 11.15 -4.90
C ALA A 2 14.77 9.86 -5.01
N ASN A 3 14.65 9.02 -4.00
CA ASN A 3 15.32 7.73 -3.97
C ASN A 3 14.32 6.64 -3.57
N ILE A 4 14.78 5.39 -3.59
CA ILE A 4 13.94 4.22 -3.35
C ILE A 4 13.32 4.23 -1.95
N ASP A 5 14.04 4.70 -0.95
CA ASP A 5 13.54 4.77 0.43
C ASP A 5 12.43 5.80 0.56
N GLN A 6 12.58 6.94 -0.09
CA GLN A 6 11.56 7.99 -0.09
C GLN A 6 10.30 7.52 -0.79
N ALA A 7 10.44 6.81 -1.91
CA ALA A 7 9.29 6.26 -2.63
C ALA A 7 8.55 5.24 -1.76
N SER A 8 9.27 4.34 -1.10
CA SER A 8 8.68 3.36 -0.21
C SER A 8 7.95 4.02 0.96
N GLN A 9 8.57 5.03 1.58
CA GLN A 9 7.95 5.74 2.70
C GLN A 9 6.68 6.47 2.28
N SER A 10 6.69 7.09 1.11
CA SER A 10 5.50 7.77 0.57
C SER A 10 4.34 6.80 0.39
N VAL A 11 4.64 5.59 -0.09
CA VAL A 11 3.62 4.55 -0.26
C VAL A 11 3.09 4.06 1.09
N VAL A 12 3.95 3.83 2.06
CA VAL A 12 3.53 3.40 3.39
C VAL A 12 2.57 4.41 4.00
N GLU A 13 2.93 5.69 3.97
CA GLU A 13 2.09 6.75 4.52
C GLU A 13 0.75 6.86 3.76
N PHE A 14 0.80 6.76 2.44
CA PHE A 14 -0.39 6.81 1.60
C PHE A 14 -1.36 5.67 1.93
N LEU A 15 -0.85 4.43 1.99
CA LEU A 15 -1.70 3.27 2.24
C LEU A 15 -2.25 3.28 3.66
N LYS A 16 -1.46 3.66 4.65
CA LYS A 16 -1.95 3.79 6.03
C LYS A 16 -3.12 4.75 6.13
N ARG A 17 -3.01 5.89 5.46
CA ARG A 17 -4.04 6.93 5.49
C ARG A 17 -5.26 6.52 4.67
N THR A 18 -5.03 5.98 3.48
CA THR A 18 -6.11 5.66 2.54
C THR A 18 -6.91 4.45 2.98
N LEU A 19 -6.24 3.42 3.46
CA LEU A 19 -6.86 2.16 3.88
C LEU A 19 -7.15 2.11 5.38
N GLN A 20 -6.65 3.07 6.12
CA GLN A 20 -6.79 3.13 7.58
C GLN A 20 -6.25 1.87 8.26
N VAL A 21 -5.08 1.43 7.81
CA VAL A 21 -4.41 0.25 8.37
C VAL A 21 -3.22 0.67 9.20
N GLY A 22 -2.85 -0.18 10.16
CA GLY A 22 -1.76 0.10 11.08
C GLY A 22 -0.39 -0.33 10.59
N GLU A 23 -0.34 -1.28 9.65
CA GLU A 23 0.92 -1.85 9.22
C GLU A 23 0.94 -2.07 7.71
N VAL A 24 2.01 -1.63 7.08
CA VAL A 24 2.25 -1.80 5.65
C VAL A 24 3.68 -2.29 5.46
N LYS A 25 3.85 -3.37 4.72
CA LYS A 25 5.16 -3.93 4.42
C LYS A 25 5.47 -3.76 2.94
N ILE A 26 6.60 -3.14 2.64
CA ILE A 26 7.04 -2.98 1.25
C ILE A 26 7.70 -4.27 0.78
N LEU A 27 7.19 -4.84 -0.30
CA LEU A 27 7.71 -6.07 -0.88
C LEU A 27 8.67 -5.82 -2.03
N GLY A 28 8.46 -4.75 -2.77
CA GLY A 28 9.32 -4.42 -3.89
C GLY A 28 9.15 -2.98 -4.31
N ASN A 29 10.17 -2.44 -4.93
CA ASN A 29 10.19 -1.07 -5.39
C ASN A 29 11.03 -1.02 -6.66
N VAL A 30 10.40 -0.70 -7.78
CA VAL A 30 11.04 -0.65 -9.07
C VAL A 30 10.95 0.76 -9.62
N LYS A 31 12.08 1.31 -10.01
CA LYS A 31 12.09 2.59 -10.70
C LYS A 31 11.64 2.38 -12.15
N SER A 32 10.70 3.19 -12.60
CA SER A 32 10.26 3.23 -13.99
C SER A 32 10.77 4.53 -14.64
N ASP A 33 10.58 4.65 -15.94
CA ASP A 33 11.04 5.85 -16.68
C ASP A 33 10.43 7.14 -16.15
N ASP A 34 9.17 7.06 -15.71
CA ASP A 34 8.41 8.23 -15.27
C ASP A 34 8.28 8.36 -13.76
N GLY A 35 8.82 7.40 -13.01
CA GLY A 35 8.68 7.44 -11.56
C GLY A 35 8.99 6.10 -10.92
N TRP A 36 8.07 5.62 -10.07
CA TRP A 36 8.30 4.42 -9.26
C TRP A 36 7.07 3.52 -9.27
N GLN A 37 7.31 2.22 -9.18
CA GLN A 37 6.24 1.25 -8.96
C GLN A 37 6.59 0.47 -7.70
N VAL A 38 5.72 0.55 -6.70
CA VAL A 38 5.96 -0.04 -5.38
C VAL A 38 4.90 -1.09 -5.10
N GLU A 39 5.34 -2.28 -4.69
CA GLU A 39 4.45 -3.36 -4.29
C GLU A 39 4.48 -3.46 -2.77
N ALA A 40 3.30 -3.49 -2.15
CA ALA A 40 3.17 -3.49 -0.71
C ALA A 40 2.18 -4.54 -0.25
N GLU A 41 2.44 -5.10 0.93
CA GLU A 41 1.56 -6.02 1.63
C GLU A 41 0.89 -5.30 2.78
N VAL A 42 -0.43 -5.45 2.85
CA VAL A 42 -1.24 -4.79 3.87
C VAL A 42 -2.11 -5.84 4.55
N PHE A 43 -2.23 -5.75 5.87
CA PHE A 43 -3.14 -6.59 6.62
C PHE A 43 -4.37 -5.77 6.98
N GLU A 44 -5.51 -6.19 6.46
CA GLU A 44 -6.79 -5.50 6.66
C GLU A 44 -7.76 -6.40 7.41
N PRO A 45 -8.66 -5.84 8.25
CA PRO A 45 -9.69 -6.65 8.89
C PRO A 45 -10.53 -7.37 7.83
N SER A 46 -10.92 -8.63 8.11
CA SER A 46 -11.75 -9.39 7.18
C SER A 46 -13.04 -8.64 6.87
N SER A 47 -13.32 -8.43 5.59
CA SER A 47 -14.53 -7.71 5.15
C SER A 47 -15.80 -8.42 5.58
N ILE A 48 -15.80 -9.75 5.57
CA ILE A 48 -16.95 -10.55 5.95
C ILE A 48 -17.26 -10.38 7.43
N ILE A 49 -16.24 -10.50 8.28
CA ILE A 49 -16.42 -10.40 9.72
C ILE A 49 -16.78 -8.96 10.12
N LYS A 50 -16.20 -7.98 9.45
CA LYS A 50 -16.53 -6.58 9.66
C LYS A 50 -17.98 -6.29 9.30
N ALA A 51 -18.48 -6.86 8.21
CA ALA A 51 -19.87 -6.70 7.77
C ALA A 51 -20.84 -7.30 8.77
N LEU A 52 -20.44 -8.33 9.51
CA LEU A 52 -21.26 -8.94 10.57
C LEU A 52 -21.24 -8.17 11.88
N GLY A 53 -20.47 -7.10 11.96
CA GLY A 53 -20.36 -6.29 13.17
C GLY A 53 -19.57 -6.95 14.30
N LEU A 54 -18.81 -7.98 13.98
CA LEU A 54 -18.01 -8.71 14.97
C LEU A 54 -16.62 -8.11 15.07
N GLN A 55 -16.09 -8.06 16.28
CA GLN A 55 -14.69 -7.73 16.49
C GLN A 55 -13.86 -8.97 16.18
N THR A 56 -12.79 -8.79 15.39
CA THR A 56 -11.96 -9.92 15.02
C THR A 56 -10.49 -9.54 15.02
N ARG A 57 -9.66 -10.54 15.30
CA ARG A 57 -8.21 -10.45 15.09
C ARG A 57 -7.80 -11.04 13.74
N VAL A 58 -8.76 -11.59 13.01
CA VAL A 58 -8.50 -12.16 11.69
C VAL A 58 -8.33 -11.02 10.70
N GLN A 59 -7.20 -11.02 10.02
CA GLN A 59 -6.90 -10.02 9.01
C GLN A 59 -6.60 -10.71 7.69
N ASP A 60 -7.09 -10.10 6.62
CA ASP A 60 -6.79 -10.56 5.26
C ASP A 60 -5.50 -9.91 4.80
N ARG A 61 -4.64 -10.71 4.21
CA ARG A 61 -3.41 -10.23 3.59
C ARG A 61 -3.73 -9.81 2.16
N ASN A 62 -3.54 -8.53 1.87
CA ASN A 62 -3.79 -7.98 0.54
C ASN A 62 -2.52 -7.37 -0.02
N LEU A 63 -2.34 -7.51 -1.32
CA LEU A 63 -1.21 -6.93 -2.03
C LEU A 63 -1.69 -5.74 -2.85
N TYR A 64 -0.94 -4.67 -2.80
CA TYR A 64 -1.21 -3.44 -3.55
C TYR A 64 -0.01 -3.05 -4.39
N VAL A 65 -0.30 -2.54 -5.58
CA VAL A 65 0.71 -1.92 -6.43
C VAL A 65 0.39 -0.44 -6.51
N VAL A 66 1.37 0.39 -6.18
CA VAL A 66 1.21 1.84 -6.16
C VAL A 66 2.19 2.45 -7.14
N LYS A 67 1.70 3.33 -8.00
CA LYS A 67 2.53 4.05 -8.95
C LYS A 67 2.70 5.50 -8.50
N LEU A 68 3.95 5.95 -8.53
CA LEU A 68 4.31 7.32 -8.21
C LEU A 68 5.04 7.94 -9.40
N ASN A 69 4.90 9.24 -9.55
CA ASN A 69 5.70 9.97 -10.54
C ASN A 69 7.09 10.31 -9.95
N GLY A 70 7.92 10.99 -10.73
CA GLY A 70 9.27 11.36 -10.29
C GLY A 70 9.32 12.30 -9.10
N ARG A 71 8.19 12.92 -8.76
CA ARG A 71 8.06 13.81 -7.59
C ARG A 71 7.49 13.09 -6.37
N LEU A 72 7.37 11.78 -6.43
CA LEU A 72 6.79 10.94 -5.38
C LEU A 72 5.30 11.21 -5.12
N GLU A 73 4.61 11.76 -6.11
CA GLU A 73 3.16 11.91 -6.05
C GLU A 73 2.51 10.60 -6.48
N ILE A 74 1.47 10.19 -5.74
CA ILE A 74 0.76 8.95 -6.05
C ILE A 74 -0.11 9.19 -7.29
N GLU A 75 0.11 8.41 -8.34
CA GLU A 75 -0.67 8.50 -9.56
C GLU A 75 -1.80 7.49 -9.62
N ALA A 76 -1.56 6.30 -9.08
CA ALA A 76 -2.54 5.23 -9.10
C ALA A 76 -2.18 4.18 -8.06
N TYR A 77 -3.20 3.47 -7.57
CA TYR A 77 -2.96 2.27 -6.78
C TYR A 77 -4.02 1.23 -7.12
N GLU A 78 -3.66 -0.03 -6.96
CA GLU A 78 -4.51 -1.13 -7.35
C GLU A 78 -4.27 -2.31 -6.42
N ARG A 79 -5.35 -2.97 -6.01
CA ARG A 79 -5.22 -4.21 -5.26
C ARG A 79 -4.92 -5.35 -6.23
N LYS A 80 -3.87 -6.11 -5.93
CA LYS A 80 -3.42 -7.20 -6.76
C LYS A 80 -3.91 -8.53 -6.17
N GLY A 81 -4.72 -9.19 -6.90
CA GLY A 81 -5.26 -10.49 -6.52
C GLY A 81 -6.40 -10.43 -5.57
#